data_afa53a555442f0a76354cc6620a21a80
#
_entry.id   afa53a555442f0a76354cc6620a21a80
#
_cell.length_a   1.000
_cell.length_b   1.000
_cell.length_c   1.000
_cell.angle_alpha   90.00
_cell.angle_beta   90.00
_cell.angle_gamma   90.00
#
_symmetry.space_group_name_H-M   'P 1'
#
loop_
_entity.id
_entity.type
_entity.pdbx_description
1 polymer ?
#
loop_
_entity_poly.entity_id
_entity_poly.type
_entity_poly.pdbx_seq_one_letter_code
_entity_poly.pdbx_strand_id
1 'polypeptide(L)'
;MKHIVKSVEEMYHARQPTGEVIVDEVVNTLRCTNTHRSEDIALLLDVDQRELWHSIHMLTGMRLNDIILHWRVLQAKEKWDANHALFQEYKEIIKARKQEAPEGFVMTKEMKDAHRYDVSTRCLDEIAKRYGWDSYRSLQRIAKRFGITFEILRYAVRKRK
;
A
#
# COMPACT_ATOMS: atom_id res chain seq x y z
N MET A 1 -23.38 5.91 -21.02
CA MET A 1 -22.28 6.89 -20.99
C MET A 1 -20.95 6.17 -20.79
N LYS A 2 -19.99 6.53 -21.58
CA LYS A 2 -18.67 5.90 -21.51
C LYS A 2 -17.82 6.61 -20.44
N HIS A 3 -17.34 5.87 -19.47
CA HIS A 3 -16.47 6.42 -18.42
C HIS A 3 -15.07 6.67 -18.96
N ILE A 4 -14.42 7.73 -18.46
CA ILE A 4 -13.10 8.16 -18.96
C ILE A 4 -11.95 7.29 -18.47
N VAL A 5 -12.14 6.55 -17.37
CA VAL A 5 -11.18 5.58 -16.87
C VAL A 5 -11.91 4.30 -16.47
N LYS A 6 -11.22 3.17 -16.59
CA LYS A 6 -11.82 1.86 -16.34
C LYS A 6 -11.59 1.38 -14.90
N SER A 7 -10.52 1.83 -14.25
CA SER A 7 -10.16 1.37 -12.92
C SER A 7 -9.27 2.37 -12.19
N VAL A 8 -9.18 2.20 -10.88
CA VAL A 8 -8.26 3.00 -10.06
C VAL A 8 -6.81 2.68 -10.40
N GLU A 9 -6.51 1.43 -10.73
CA GLU A 9 -5.16 1.04 -11.15
C GLU A 9 -4.73 1.77 -12.42
N GLU A 10 -5.64 1.92 -13.38
CA GLU A 10 -5.40 2.69 -14.58
C GLU A 10 -5.05 4.15 -14.23
N MET A 11 -5.81 4.77 -13.33
CA MET A 11 -5.54 6.13 -12.87
C MET A 11 -4.19 6.24 -12.15
N TYR A 12 -3.89 5.26 -11.31
CA TYR A 12 -2.66 5.23 -10.53
C TYR A 12 -1.41 5.15 -11.40
N HIS A 13 -1.45 4.36 -12.46
CA HIS A 13 -0.33 4.15 -13.36
C HIS A 13 -0.32 5.09 -14.57
N ALA A 14 -1.36 5.88 -14.76
CA ALA A 14 -1.46 6.79 -15.90
C ALA A 14 -0.35 7.86 -15.87
N ARG A 15 0.30 8.06 -17.00
CA ARG A 15 1.34 9.09 -17.17
C ARG A 15 0.79 10.38 -17.75
N GLN A 16 -0.42 10.32 -18.32
CA GLN A 16 -1.06 11.45 -18.96
C GLN A 16 -2.36 11.78 -18.21
N PRO A 17 -2.74 13.06 -18.15
CA PRO A 17 -4.03 13.44 -17.59
C PRO A 17 -5.19 12.90 -18.44
N THR A 18 -6.36 12.76 -17.79
CA THR A 18 -7.56 12.25 -18.46
C THR A 18 -8.21 13.29 -19.40
N GLY A 19 -7.89 14.56 -19.19
CA GLY A 19 -8.55 15.67 -19.86
C GLY A 19 -9.74 16.25 -19.09
N GLU A 20 -10.25 15.51 -18.09
CA GLU A 20 -11.31 15.99 -17.21
C GLU A 20 -10.68 16.65 -15.98
N VAL A 21 -10.82 17.96 -15.86
CA VAL A 21 -10.13 18.77 -14.86
C VAL A 21 -10.34 18.24 -13.44
N ILE A 22 -11.60 17.94 -13.07
CA ILE A 22 -11.89 17.52 -11.69
C ILE A 22 -11.27 16.16 -11.36
N VAL A 23 -11.26 15.24 -12.30
CA VAL A 23 -10.61 13.93 -12.11
C VAL A 23 -9.10 14.11 -11.98
N ASP A 24 -8.51 14.91 -12.83
CA ASP A 24 -7.08 15.17 -12.83
C ASP A 24 -6.63 15.87 -11.55
N GLU A 25 -7.44 16.80 -11.03
CA GLU A 25 -7.18 17.46 -9.76
C GLU A 25 -7.24 16.48 -8.57
N VAL A 26 -8.22 15.58 -8.57
CA VAL A 26 -8.32 14.54 -7.53
C VAL A 26 -7.10 13.62 -7.58
N VAL A 27 -6.74 13.15 -8.77
CA VAL A 27 -5.55 12.29 -8.94
C VAL A 27 -4.29 13.00 -8.47
N ASN A 28 -4.12 14.26 -8.85
CA ASN A 28 -2.97 15.04 -8.43
C ASN A 28 -2.92 15.23 -6.91
N THR A 29 -4.06 15.49 -6.29
CA THR A 29 -4.16 15.61 -4.84
C THR A 29 -3.77 14.30 -4.15
N LEU A 30 -4.24 13.16 -4.67
CA LEU A 30 -3.88 11.85 -4.13
C LEU A 30 -2.39 11.55 -4.26
N ARG A 31 -1.75 12.00 -5.34
CA ARG A 31 -0.31 11.80 -5.57
C ARG A 31 0.55 12.70 -4.70
N CYS A 32 0.14 13.95 -4.53
CA CYS A 32 0.99 14.98 -3.91
C CYS A 32 0.75 15.15 -2.41
N THR A 33 -0.35 14.59 -1.88
CA THR A 33 -0.69 14.73 -0.47
C THR A 33 -0.98 13.37 0.14
N ASN A 34 -0.98 13.30 1.47
CA ASN A 34 -1.34 12.10 2.20
C ASN A 34 -2.79 12.18 2.71
N THR A 35 -3.69 12.59 1.84
CA THR A 35 -5.10 12.81 2.15
C THR A 35 -5.87 11.48 2.09
N HIS A 36 -6.64 11.18 3.14
CA HIS A 36 -7.38 9.92 3.27
C HIS A 36 -8.89 10.07 3.17
N ARG A 37 -9.38 11.31 3.20
CA ARG A 37 -10.81 11.59 3.24
C ARG A 37 -11.25 12.46 2.09
N SER A 38 -12.44 12.14 1.53
CA SER A 38 -13.02 12.94 0.47
C SER A 38 -13.30 14.38 0.92
N GLU A 39 -13.64 14.58 2.19
CA GLU A 39 -13.84 15.91 2.78
C GLU A 39 -12.60 16.78 2.65
N ASP A 40 -11.44 16.22 2.93
CA ASP A 40 -10.17 16.93 2.86
C ASP A 40 -9.79 17.25 1.43
N ILE A 41 -10.07 16.34 0.49
CA ILE A 41 -9.86 16.60 -0.94
C ILE A 41 -10.74 17.73 -1.42
N ALA A 42 -12.02 17.72 -1.06
CA ALA A 42 -12.94 18.79 -1.41
C ALA A 42 -12.49 20.13 -0.86
N LEU A 43 -11.99 20.14 0.37
CA LEU A 43 -11.45 21.34 1.02
C LEU A 43 -10.21 21.87 0.28
N LEU A 44 -9.28 20.98 -0.07
CA LEU A 44 -8.06 21.36 -0.80
C LEU A 44 -8.37 21.90 -2.20
N LEU A 45 -9.39 21.37 -2.85
CA LEU A 45 -9.80 21.79 -4.19
C LEU A 45 -10.78 22.96 -4.17
N ASP A 46 -11.20 23.39 -2.99
CA ASP A 46 -12.18 24.46 -2.80
C ASP A 46 -13.49 24.19 -3.57
N VAL A 47 -14.01 22.99 -3.41
CA VAL A 47 -15.26 22.56 -4.04
C VAL A 47 -16.19 21.96 -3.00
N ASP A 48 -17.48 21.96 -3.29
CA ASP A 48 -18.47 21.30 -2.44
C ASP A 48 -18.27 19.78 -2.49
N GLN A 49 -18.31 19.13 -1.34
CA GLN A 49 -18.08 17.68 -1.22
C GLN A 49 -19.10 16.87 -2.02
N ARG A 50 -20.37 17.26 -1.98
CA ARG A 50 -21.43 16.55 -2.71
C ARG A 50 -21.26 16.68 -4.21
N GLU A 51 -20.91 17.88 -4.66
CA GLU A 51 -20.63 18.12 -6.08
C GLU A 51 -19.43 17.31 -6.55
N LEU A 52 -18.38 17.25 -5.72
CA LEU A 52 -17.20 16.45 -6.01
C LEU A 52 -17.56 14.98 -6.14
N TRP A 53 -18.29 14.42 -5.20
CA TRP A 53 -18.74 13.04 -5.24
C TRP A 53 -19.55 12.73 -6.50
N HIS A 54 -20.50 13.61 -6.81
CA HIS A 54 -21.35 13.44 -7.99
C HIS A 54 -20.55 13.48 -9.28
N SER A 55 -19.68 14.47 -9.43
CA SER A 55 -18.84 14.63 -10.64
C SER A 55 -17.93 13.43 -10.85
N ILE A 56 -17.25 12.98 -9.79
CA ILE A 56 -16.36 11.82 -9.88
C ILE A 56 -17.13 10.56 -10.24
N HIS A 57 -18.29 10.34 -9.61
CA HIS A 57 -19.13 9.17 -9.92
C HIS A 57 -19.61 9.18 -11.37
N MET A 58 -20.04 10.33 -11.85
CA MET A 58 -20.52 10.48 -13.23
C MET A 58 -19.42 10.25 -14.25
N LEU A 59 -18.21 10.73 -13.99
CA LEU A 59 -17.11 10.65 -14.94
C LEU A 59 -16.39 9.31 -14.89
N THR A 60 -16.32 8.66 -13.75
CA THR A 60 -15.52 7.43 -13.57
C THR A 60 -16.39 6.18 -13.34
N GLY A 61 -17.64 6.34 -12.96
CA GLY A 61 -18.51 5.23 -12.53
C GLY A 61 -18.17 4.69 -11.17
N MET A 62 -17.22 5.28 -10.46
CA MET A 62 -16.74 4.83 -9.17
C MET A 62 -17.01 5.86 -8.08
N ARG A 63 -17.22 5.39 -6.86
CA ARG A 63 -17.39 6.28 -5.70
C ARG A 63 -16.04 6.84 -5.29
N LEU A 64 -16.00 8.12 -4.97
CA LEU A 64 -14.77 8.80 -4.57
C LEU A 64 -14.10 8.11 -3.37
N ASN A 65 -14.85 7.69 -2.37
CA ASN A 65 -14.30 7.00 -1.21
C ASN A 65 -13.62 5.67 -1.59
N ASP A 66 -14.19 4.93 -2.53
CA ASP A 66 -13.60 3.69 -3.03
C ASP A 66 -12.31 3.96 -3.82
N ILE A 67 -12.30 5.04 -4.58
CA ILE A 67 -11.10 5.48 -5.31
C ILE A 67 -9.98 5.79 -4.33
N ILE A 68 -10.26 6.57 -3.30
CA ILE A 68 -9.27 6.95 -2.28
C ILE A 68 -8.73 5.69 -1.58
N LEU A 69 -9.62 4.81 -1.17
CA LEU A 69 -9.26 3.59 -0.47
C LEU A 69 -8.35 2.69 -1.32
N HIS A 70 -8.76 2.43 -2.56
CA HIS A 70 -7.98 1.63 -3.48
C HIS A 70 -6.63 2.29 -3.80
N TRP A 71 -6.61 3.61 -4.00
CA TRP A 71 -5.39 4.37 -4.23
C TRP A 71 -4.40 4.21 -3.08
N ARG A 72 -4.87 4.32 -1.84
CA ARG A 72 -4.01 4.16 -0.67
C ARG A 72 -3.48 2.74 -0.54
N VAL A 73 -4.27 1.74 -0.89
CA VAL A 73 -3.80 0.35 -0.93
C VAL A 73 -2.69 0.18 -1.98
N LEU A 74 -2.85 0.78 -3.15
CA LEU A 74 -1.83 0.74 -4.20
C LEU A 74 -0.53 1.42 -3.76
N GLN A 75 -0.63 2.56 -3.07
CA GLN A 75 0.54 3.25 -2.51
C GLN A 75 1.25 2.38 -1.46
N ALA A 76 0.48 1.76 -0.58
CA ALA A 76 1.01 0.86 0.44
C ALA A 76 1.73 -0.33 -0.20
N LYS A 77 1.14 -0.90 -1.25
CA LYS A 77 1.72 -2.05 -1.98
C LYS A 77 3.02 -1.66 -2.66
N GLU A 78 3.07 -0.51 -3.30
CA GLU A 78 4.28 0.00 -3.93
C GLU A 78 5.42 0.18 -2.90
N LYS A 79 5.08 0.74 -1.75
CA LYS A 79 6.04 0.93 -0.65
C LYS A 79 6.50 -0.40 -0.09
N TRP A 80 5.58 -1.35 0.07
CA TRP A 80 5.90 -2.70 0.55
C TRP A 80 6.84 -3.43 -0.42
N ASP A 81 6.56 -3.37 -1.70
CA ASP A 81 7.38 -4.04 -2.71
C ASP A 81 8.80 -3.45 -2.76
N ALA A 82 8.93 -2.13 -2.59
CA ALA A 82 10.24 -1.48 -2.48
C ALA A 82 10.99 -1.97 -1.24
N ASN A 83 10.31 -2.09 -0.10
CA ASN A 83 10.91 -2.60 1.13
C ASN A 83 11.26 -4.07 1.04
N HIS A 84 10.53 -4.85 0.25
CA HIS A 84 10.81 -6.27 0.06
C HIS A 84 12.21 -6.50 -0.53
N ALA A 85 12.65 -5.64 -1.44
CA ALA A 85 14.00 -5.68 -1.98
C ALA A 85 15.04 -5.50 -0.87
N LEU A 86 14.79 -4.59 0.08
CA LEU A 86 15.66 -4.37 1.23
C LEU A 86 15.74 -5.61 2.14
N PHE A 87 14.64 -6.34 2.28
CA PHE A 87 14.64 -7.59 3.06
C PHE A 87 15.49 -8.66 2.41
N GLN A 88 15.54 -8.72 1.09
CA GLN A 88 16.43 -9.66 0.39
C GLN A 88 17.89 -9.31 0.62
N GLU A 89 18.24 -8.04 0.55
CA GLU A 89 19.59 -7.56 0.88
C GLU A 89 19.96 -7.90 2.33
N TYR A 90 19.01 -7.68 3.25
CA TYR A 90 19.21 -7.99 4.66
C TYR A 90 19.50 -9.47 4.89
N LYS A 91 18.84 -10.35 4.17
CA LYS A 91 19.12 -11.79 4.20
C LYS A 91 20.57 -12.09 3.84
N GLU A 92 21.08 -11.45 2.80
CA GLU A 92 22.45 -11.64 2.36
C GLU A 92 23.47 -11.11 3.38
N ILE A 93 23.17 -9.98 4.01
CA ILE A 93 24.00 -9.42 5.08
C ILE A 93 24.06 -10.36 6.28
N ILE A 94 22.93 -10.90 6.70
CA ILE A 94 22.88 -11.87 7.82
C ILE A 94 23.69 -13.10 7.47
N LYS A 95 23.58 -13.60 6.26
CA LYS A 95 24.30 -14.77 5.77
C LYS A 95 25.81 -14.54 5.81
N ALA A 96 26.26 -13.36 5.37
CA ALA A 96 27.66 -12.97 5.41
C ALA A 96 28.20 -12.88 6.85
N ARG A 97 27.47 -12.20 7.73
CA ARG A 97 27.83 -12.06 9.15
C ARG A 97 27.90 -13.39 9.88
N LYS A 98 27.09 -14.34 9.45
CA LYS A 98 27.08 -15.69 10.03
C LYS A 98 28.40 -16.42 9.80
N GLN A 99 29.07 -16.15 8.70
CA GLN A 99 30.37 -16.71 8.41
C GLN A 99 31.50 -16.09 9.27
N GLU A 100 31.26 -14.89 9.80
CA GLU A 100 32.17 -14.14 10.65
C GLU A 100 31.85 -14.27 12.14
N ALA A 101 30.75 -14.96 12.50
CA ALA A 101 30.31 -15.11 13.87
C ALA A 101 31.36 -15.84 14.73
N PRO A 102 31.46 -15.47 16.03
CA PRO A 102 32.35 -16.18 16.95
C PRO A 102 32.07 -17.67 16.96
N GLU A 103 33.12 -18.44 17.12
CA GLU A 103 33.02 -19.88 17.24
C GLU A 103 32.10 -20.27 18.39
N GLY A 104 31.10 -21.11 18.09
CA GLY A 104 30.10 -21.54 19.07
C GLY A 104 28.81 -20.76 19.06
N PHE A 105 28.75 -19.61 18.36
CA PHE A 105 27.48 -18.87 18.22
C PHE A 105 26.74 -19.35 16.97
N VAL A 106 25.63 -20.01 17.21
CA VAL A 106 24.75 -20.48 16.11
C VAL A 106 23.35 -19.91 16.33
N MET A 107 22.93 -19.06 15.41
CA MET A 107 21.57 -18.58 15.36
C MET A 107 20.69 -19.69 14.80
N THR A 108 19.73 -20.16 15.58
CA THR A 108 18.83 -21.22 15.12
C THR A 108 17.94 -20.73 13.98
N LYS A 109 17.41 -21.68 13.22
CA LYS A 109 16.49 -21.36 12.14
C LYS A 109 15.24 -20.66 12.66
N GLU A 110 14.73 -21.12 13.81
CA GLU A 110 13.57 -20.51 14.45
C GLU A 110 13.83 -19.05 14.85
N MET A 111 15.00 -18.77 15.40
CA MET A 111 15.39 -17.39 15.76
C MET A 111 15.42 -16.46 14.56
N LYS A 112 15.99 -16.93 13.46
CA LYS A 112 16.07 -16.15 12.21
C LYS A 112 14.70 -15.90 11.61
N ASP A 113 13.85 -16.92 11.59
CA ASP A 113 12.51 -16.83 11.04
C ASP A 113 11.64 -15.93 11.89
N ALA A 114 11.79 -16.01 13.24
CA ALA A 114 11.09 -15.11 14.16
C ALA A 114 11.46 -13.65 13.90
N HIS A 115 12.74 -13.38 13.76
CA HIS A 115 13.23 -12.03 13.52
C HIS A 115 12.70 -11.48 12.20
N ARG A 116 12.75 -12.27 11.14
CA ARG A 116 12.20 -11.86 9.82
C ARG A 116 10.71 -11.55 9.87
N TYR A 117 9.97 -12.42 10.54
CA TYR A 117 8.53 -12.23 10.71
C TYR A 117 8.23 -10.93 11.47
N ASP A 118 8.94 -10.71 12.57
CA ASP A 118 8.76 -9.53 13.41
C ASP A 118 9.11 -8.23 12.66
N VAL A 119 10.23 -8.22 11.97
CA VAL A 119 10.64 -7.06 11.15
C VAL A 119 9.62 -6.80 10.04
N SER A 120 9.19 -7.86 9.37
CA SER A 120 8.23 -7.78 8.28
C SER A 120 6.88 -7.21 8.74
N THR A 121 6.34 -7.71 9.86
CA THR A 121 5.05 -7.23 10.39
C THR A 121 5.13 -5.80 10.90
N ARG A 122 6.23 -5.42 11.55
CA ARG A 122 6.42 -4.04 12.01
C ARG A 122 6.50 -3.06 10.84
N CYS A 123 7.23 -3.44 9.80
CA CYS A 123 7.37 -2.63 8.62
C CYS A 123 6.02 -2.43 7.92
N LEU A 124 5.23 -3.49 7.82
CA LEU A 124 3.89 -3.41 7.24
C LEU A 124 2.94 -2.59 8.10
N ASP A 125 3.07 -2.67 9.45
CA ASP A 125 2.32 -1.82 10.37
C ASP A 125 2.62 -0.33 10.16
N GLU A 126 3.88 0.01 9.99
CA GLU A 126 4.29 1.39 9.73
C GLU A 126 3.70 1.91 8.42
N ILE A 127 3.73 1.08 7.38
CA ILE A 127 3.13 1.39 6.09
C ILE A 127 1.62 1.59 6.23
N ALA A 128 0.95 0.68 6.95
CA ALA A 128 -0.48 0.77 7.19
C ALA A 128 -0.86 2.09 7.87
N LYS A 129 -0.16 2.44 8.92
CA LYS A 129 -0.39 3.69 9.67
C LYS A 129 -0.15 4.92 8.81
N ARG A 130 0.88 4.89 7.97
CA ARG A 130 1.19 6.00 7.07
C ARG A 130 0.03 6.31 6.11
N TYR A 131 -0.68 5.28 5.66
CA TYR A 131 -1.76 5.43 4.68
C TYR A 131 -3.16 5.33 5.29
N GLY A 132 -3.27 5.45 6.61
CA GLY A 132 -4.55 5.65 7.28
C GLY A 132 -5.18 4.43 7.93
N TRP A 133 -4.44 3.34 8.09
CA TRP A 133 -4.94 2.16 8.80
C TRP A 133 -4.30 2.03 10.18
N ASP A 134 -5.04 1.43 11.13
CA ASP A 134 -4.56 1.24 12.49
C ASP A 134 -3.48 0.16 12.59
N SER A 135 -3.54 -0.85 11.73
CA SER A 135 -2.63 -1.98 11.77
C SER A 135 -2.48 -2.61 10.39
N TYR A 136 -1.45 -3.46 10.24
CA TYR A 136 -1.25 -4.22 9.01
C TYR A 136 -2.41 -5.18 8.72
N ARG A 137 -3.07 -5.68 9.76
CA ARG A 137 -4.23 -6.58 9.60
C ARG A 137 -5.40 -5.87 8.96
N SER A 138 -5.66 -4.64 9.36
CA SER A 138 -6.69 -3.81 8.75
C SER A 138 -6.38 -3.52 7.28
N LEU A 139 -5.13 -3.18 6.99
CA LEU A 139 -4.67 -2.97 5.62
C LEU A 139 -4.87 -4.23 4.77
N GLN A 140 -4.43 -5.39 5.26
CA GLN A 140 -4.57 -6.65 4.52
C GLN A 140 -6.04 -7.00 4.25
N ARG A 141 -6.91 -6.79 5.22
CA ARG A 141 -8.34 -7.05 5.06
C ARG A 141 -8.95 -6.17 3.97
N ILE A 142 -8.62 -4.90 3.95
CA ILE A 142 -9.12 -3.97 2.93
C ILE A 142 -8.51 -4.27 1.56
N ALA A 143 -7.20 -4.52 1.52
CA ALA A 143 -6.49 -4.84 0.28
C ALA A 143 -7.07 -6.07 -0.43
N LYS A 144 -7.52 -7.05 0.35
CA LYS A 144 -8.13 -8.26 -0.18
C LYS A 144 -9.37 -7.96 -1.03
N ARG A 145 -10.12 -6.91 -0.70
CA ARG A 145 -11.28 -6.47 -1.48
C ARG A 145 -10.89 -6.06 -2.90
N PHE A 146 -9.65 -5.65 -3.11
CA PHE A 146 -9.13 -5.21 -4.41
C PHE A 146 -8.21 -6.26 -5.06
N GLY A 147 -8.17 -7.47 -4.50
CA GLY A 147 -7.32 -8.55 -5.00
C GLY A 147 -5.84 -8.33 -4.76
N ILE A 148 -5.48 -7.48 -3.80
CA ILE A 148 -4.09 -7.17 -3.47
C ILE A 148 -3.69 -7.87 -2.18
N THR A 149 -2.51 -8.52 -2.20
CA THR A 149 -1.96 -9.20 -1.03
C THR A 149 -0.57 -8.67 -0.71
N PHE A 150 -0.25 -8.70 0.59
CA PHE A 150 1.07 -8.33 1.10
C PHE A 150 1.73 -9.58 1.65
N GLU A 151 2.78 -10.04 1.00
CA GLU A 151 3.53 -11.20 1.47
C GLU A 151 4.28 -10.87 2.75
N ILE A 152 4.05 -11.67 3.79
CA ILE A 152 4.77 -11.56 5.06
C ILE A 152 5.76 -12.71 5.15
N LEU A 153 6.99 -12.40 5.55
CA LEU A 153 8.01 -13.41 5.76
C LEU A 153 7.67 -14.21 7.01
N ARG A 154 7.26 -15.46 6.81
CA ARG A 154 6.83 -16.34 7.89
C ARG A 154 7.82 -17.44 8.16
N TYR A 155 7.65 -18.09 9.31
CA TYR A 155 8.37 -19.29 9.63
C TYR A 155 8.09 -20.40 8.64
N ALA A 156 9.14 -21.05 8.17
CA ALA A 156 8.99 -22.28 7.39
C ALA A 156 8.28 -23.37 8.21
N VAL A 157 8.44 -23.33 9.52
CA VAL A 157 7.82 -24.26 10.46
C VAL A 157 6.30 -24.24 10.42
N ARG A 158 5.72 -23.15 9.94
CA ARG A 158 4.26 -23.04 9.80
C ARG A 158 3.68 -23.82 8.65
N LYS A 159 4.50 -24.43 7.84
CA LYS A 159 4.01 -25.30 6.80
C LYS A 159 3.23 -26.44 7.44
N ARG A 160 2.00 -26.52 7.10
CA ARG A 160 1.14 -27.60 7.56
C ARG A 160 1.16 -28.76 6.60
N LYS A 161 0.97 -29.87 7.19
CA LYS A 161 0.79 -31.08 6.44
C LYS A 161 -0.61 -31.17 5.87
#